data_a4f4d2c25d3281ce74fcf7ff30889464
#
_entry.id   a4f4d2c25d3281ce74fcf7ff30889464
#
_cell.length_a   1.000
_cell.length_b   1.000
_cell.length_c   1.000
_cell.angle_alpha   90.00
_cell.angle_beta   90.00
_cell.angle_gamma   90.00
#
_symmetry.space_group_name_H-M   'P 1'
#
loop_
_entity.id
_entity.type
_entity.pdbx_description
1 polymer ?
#
loop_
_entity_poly.entity_id
_entity_poly.type
_entity_poly.pdbx_seq_one_letter_code
_entity_poly.pdbx_strand_id
1 'polypeptide(L)'
;HLAYPVLHLFQSSDTATSAPLAVADLDDLLTLLDGVDPRVAPLATPRRQLRSAIETYVEIYERSWSSDAAPPAPRTDRLAAAGVPLVERQGYEHTLDALAPHRRRVRSLVRASGLERRV
;
A
#
# COMPACT_ATOMS: atom_id res chain seq x y z
N HIS A 1 20.70 -15.07 6.74
CA HIS A 1 20.36 -14.38 5.49
C HIS A 1 19.44 -13.22 5.74
N LEU A 2 19.77 -12.08 5.20
CA LEU A 2 18.98 -10.87 5.40
C LEU A 2 17.57 -10.98 4.81
N ALA A 3 17.41 -11.79 3.80
CA ALA A 3 16.11 -11.98 3.15
C ALA A 3 15.19 -12.94 3.91
N TYR A 4 15.71 -13.66 4.88
CA TYR A 4 14.94 -14.69 5.56
C TYR A 4 13.67 -14.20 6.24
N PRO A 5 13.68 -13.10 7.01
CA PRO A 5 12.45 -12.67 7.64
C PRO A 5 11.35 -12.37 6.65
N VAL A 6 11.69 -11.78 5.51
CA VAL A 6 10.71 -11.46 4.48
C VAL A 6 10.18 -12.73 3.84
N LEU A 7 11.08 -13.64 3.45
CA LEU A 7 10.68 -14.90 2.84
C LEU A 7 9.86 -15.73 3.83
N HIS A 8 10.21 -15.70 5.08
CA HIS A 8 9.49 -16.44 6.09
C HIS A 8 8.05 -15.96 6.24
N LEU A 9 7.81 -14.65 6.13
CA LEU A 9 6.46 -14.11 6.14
C LEU A 9 5.62 -14.67 5.00
N PHE A 10 6.23 -14.84 3.83
CA PHE A 10 5.53 -15.32 2.65
C PHE A 10 5.49 -16.84 2.57
N GLN A 11 6.18 -17.53 3.46
CA GLN A 11 6.21 -19.00 3.50
C GLN A 11 5.36 -19.58 4.62
N SER A 12 4.42 -18.81 5.14
CA SER A 12 3.46 -19.35 6.09
C SER A 12 2.55 -20.36 5.39
N SER A 13 1.78 -21.10 6.16
CA SER A 13 0.87 -22.10 5.61
C SER A 13 -0.08 -21.55 4.57
N ASP A 14 -0.36 -20.26 4.61
CA ASP A 14 -1.27 -19.57 3.70
C ASP A 14 -0.54 -18.62 2.77
N THR A 15 0.66 -18.97 2.32
CA THR A 15 1.49 -18.09 1.50
C THR A 15 0.74 -17.52 0.31
N ALA A 16 0.00 -18.38 -0.41
CA ALA A 16 -0.73 -17.97 -1.61
C ALA A 16 -1.83 -16.96 -1.31
N THR A 17 -2.44 -17.03 -0.12
CA THR A 17 -3.53 -16.15 0.27
C THR A 17 -3.04 -14.92 1.03
N SER A 18 -1.89 -15.03 1.73
CA SER A 18 -1.39 -13.92 2.53
C SER A 18 -0.61 -12.90 1.71
N ALA A 19 -0.07 -13.28 0.55
CA ALA A 19 0.73 -12.38 -0.26
C ALA A 19 -0.06 -11.15 -0.76
N PRO A 20 -1.29 -11.30 -1.28
CA PRO A 20 -2.08 -10.13 -1.67
C PRO A 20 -2.36 -9.18 -0.51
N LEU A 21 -2.63 -9.72 0.68
CA LEU A 21 -2.85 -8.88 1.86
C LEU A 21 -1.56 -8.15 2.25
N ALA A 22 -0.42 -8.83 2.19
CA ALA A 22 0.86 -8.21 2.49
C ALA A 22 1.17 -7.07 1.50
N VAL A 23 0.86 -7.27 0.23
CA VAL A 23 1.03 -6.23 -0.79
C VAL A 23 0.12 -5.04 -0.48
N ALA A 24 -1.13 -5.30 -0.12
CA ALA A 24 -2.08 -4.24 0.23
C ALA A 24 -1.61 -3.46 1.46
N ASP A 25 -1.11 -4.16 2.47
CA ASP A 25 -0.59 -3.53 3.68
C ASP A 25 0.63 -2.67 3.38
N LEU A 26 1.52 -3.17 2.54
CA LEU A 26 2.69 -2.40 2.12
C LEU A 26 2.27 -1.16 1.34
N ASP A 27 1.30 -1.29 0.45
CA ASP A 27 0.80 -0.16 -0.32
C ASP A 27 0.17 0.89 0.58
N ASP A 28 -0.60 0.47 1.58
CA ASP A 28 -1.17 1.38 2.56
C ASP A 28 -0.08 2.11 3.34
N LEU A 29 0.98 1.39 3.73
CA LEU A 29 2.11 2.00 4.42
C LEU A 29 2.78 3.05 3.54
N LEU A 30 3.03 2.74 2.27
CA LEU A 30 3.63 3.70 1.34
C LEU A 30 2.75 4.93 1.17
N THR A 31 1.43 4.74 1.09
CA THR A 31 0.48 5.84 0.99
C THR A 31 0.51 6.70 2.25
N LEU A 32 0.62 6.06 3.42
CA LEU A 32 0.73 6.78 4.68
C LEU A 32 2.00 7.62 4.72
N LEU A 33 3.12 7.06 4.27
CA LEU A 33 4.40 7.79 4.23
C LEU A 33 4.35 8.98 3.27
N ASP A 34 3.54 8.91 2.22
CA ASP A 34 3.33 10.05 1.32
C ASP A 34 2.65 11.22 2.04
N GLY A 35 2.00 10.97 3.16
CA GLY A 35 1.41 12.02 4.01
C GLY A 35 2.39 12.65 4.99
N VAL A 36 3.59 12.11 5.12
CA VAL A 36 4.60 12.62 6.05
C VAL A 36 5.42 13.71 5.35
N ASP A 37 5.80 14.74 6.10
CA ASP A 37 6.63 15.82 5.58
C ASP A 37 7.90 15.23 4.93
N PRO A 38 8.22 15.61 3.66
CA PRO A 38 9.37 15.03 2.96
C PRO A 38 10.71 15.25 3.68
N ARG A 39 10.79 16.23 4.56
CA ARG A 39 12.02 16.48 5.33
C ARG A 39 12.27 15.42 6.38
N VAL A 40 11.25 14.68 6.76
CA VAL A 40 11.30 13.65 7.81
C VAL A 40 11.10 12.25 7.23
N ALA A 41 10.34 12.14 6.14
CA ALA A 41 9.99 10.87 5.55
C ALA A 41 11.23 10.14 5.02
N PRO A 42 11.20 8.80 4.99
CA PRO A 42 12.26 8.01 4.36
C PRO A 42 12.44 8.38 2.90
N LEU A 43 13.58 8.02 2.35
CA LEU A 43 14.00 8.38 1.00
C LEU A 43 12.91 8.10 -0.02
N ALA A 44 12.65 9.09 -0.89
CA ALA A 44 11.60 8.98 -1.90
C ALA A 44 11.89 7.92 -2.95
N THR A 45 13.16 7.74 -3.33
CA THR A 45 13.54 6.78 -4.37
C THR A 45 13.20 5.34 -3.99
N PRO A 46 13.58 4.83 -2.80
CA PRO A 46 13.16 3.49 -2.39
C PRO A 46 11.65 3.33 -2.33
N ARG A 47 10.92 4.36 -1.93
CA ARG A 47 9.46 4.28 -1.89
C ARG A 47 8.87 4.14 -3.29
N ARG A 48 9.40 4.89 -4.25
CA ARG A 48 8.96 4.77 -5.65
C ARG A 48 9.28 3.40 -6.23
N GLN A 49 10.46 2.86 -5.89
CA GLN A 49 10.85 1.54 -6.34
C GLN A 49 9.93 0.45 -5.80
N LEU A 50 9.57 0.54 -4.53
CA LEU A 50 8.63 -0.39 -3.93
C LEU A 50 7.25 -0.28 -4.59
N ARG A 51 6.79 0.93 -4.86
CA ARG A 51 5.50 1.13 -5.51
C ARG A 51 5.50 0.56 -6.93
N SER A 52 6.60 0.73 -7.65
CA SER A 52 6.76 0.11 -8.97
C SER A 52 6.74 -1.41 -8.90
N ALA A 53 7.35 -1.98 -7.87
CA ALA A 53 7.32 -3.42 -7.66
C ALA A 53 5.91 -3.92 -7.38
N ILE A 54 5.13 -3.16 -6.60
CA ILE A 54 3.73 -3.48 -6.36
C ILE A 54 2.93 -3.43 -7.66
N GLU A 55 3.17 -2.41 -8.48
CA GLU A 55 2.52 -2.30 -9.79
C GLU A 55 2.80 -3.51 -10.65
N THR A 56 4.06 -3.93 -10.71
CA THR A 56 4.46 -5.12 -11.49
C THR A 56 3.77 -6.36 -10.95
N TYR A 57 3.72 -6.52 -9.64
CA TYR A 57 3.03 -7.65 -9.02
C TYR A 57 1.56 -7.67 -9.40
N VAL A 58 0.90 -6.53 -9.31
CA VAL A 58 -0.52 -6.43 -9.64
C VAL A 58 -0.74 -6.77 -11.12
N GLU A 59 0.11 -6.28 -12.01
CA GLU A 59 0.00 -6.55 -13.45
C GLU A 59 0.11 -8.05 -13.76
N ILE A 60 1.03 -8.74 -13.09
CA ILE A 60 1.23 -10.18 -13.31
C ILE A 60 -0.03 -10.97 -12.99
N TYR A 61 -0.74 -10.57 -11.94
CA TYR A 61 -1.92 -11.29 -11.47
C TYR A 61 -3.22 -10.67 -11.95
N GLU A 62 -3.13 -9.65 -12.79
CA GLU A 62 -4.31 -8.98 -13.31
C GLU A 62 -5.01 -9.88 -14.32
N ARG A 63 -6.28 -10.18 -14.07
CA ARG A 63 -7.07 -10.97 -15.00
C ARG A 63 -8.29 -10.21 -15.49
N SER A 64 -9.02 -9.66 -14.57
CA SER A 64 -10.12 -8.78 -14.89
C SER A 64 -10.30 -7.86 -13.70
N TRP A 65 -10.44 -6.59 -13.98
CA TRP A 65 -10.57 -5.61 -12.92
C TRP A 65 -12.01 -5.21 -12.78
N SER A 66 -12.49 -5.24 -11.56
CA SER A 66 -13.76 -4.62 -11.25
C SER A 66 -13.55 -3.11 -11.13
N SER A 67 -14.61 -2.36 -11.31
CA SER A 67 -14.57 -0.91 -11.15
C SER A 67 -14.77 -0.50 -9.69
N ASP A 68 -14.08 -1.17 -8.79
CA ASP A 68 -14.17 -0.87 -7.38
C ASP A 68 -13.68 0.53 -7.08
N ALA A 69 -14.29 1.13 -6.08
CA ALA A 69 -13.79 2.40 -5.56
C ALA A 69 -12.44 2.19 -4.87
N ALA A 70 -11.62 3.23 -4.81
CA ALA A 70 -10.39 3.18 -4.06
C ALA A 70 -10.70 2.90 -2.58
N PRO A 71 -9.82 2.16 -1.88
CA PRO A 71 -10.03 1.94 -0.46
C PRO A 71 -9.91 3.24 0.31
N PRO A 72 -10.46 3.29 1.53
CA PRO A 72 -10.31 4.48 2.37
C PRO A 72 -8.85 4.84 2.55
N ALA A 73 -8.56 6.13 2.65
CA ALA A 73 -7.21 6.60 2.89
C ALA A 73 -6.71 6.11 4.25
N PRO A 74 -5.42 5.75 4.35
CA PRO A 74 -4.84 5.45 5.66
C PRO A 74 -4.98 6.65 6.60
N ARG A 75 -5.28 6.38 7.84
CA ARG A 75 -5.48 7.44 8.83
C ARG A 75 -4.14 7.96 9.30
N THR A 76 -4.02 9.27 9.33
CA THR A 76 -2.78 9.94 9.76
C THR A 76 -2.87 10.49 11.19
N ASP A 77 -4.01 10.36 11.84
CA ASP A 77 -4.24 10.95 13.16
C ASP A 77 -3.26 10.41 14.22
N ARG A 78 -2.91 9.13 14.15
CA ARG A 78 -1.94 8.56 15.09
C ARG A 78 -0.54 9.13 14.89
N LEU A 79 -0.16 9.37 13.64
CA LEU A 79 1.12 10.00 13.34
C LEU A 79 1.14 11.43 13.87
N ALA A 80 0.06 12.16 13.65
CA ALA A 80 -0.05 13.53 14.16
C ALA A 80 0.02 13.53 15.69
N ALA A 81 -0.67 12.61 16.34
CA ALA A 81 -0.65 12.51 17.79
C ALA A 81 0.74 12.17 18.34
N ALA A 82 1.54 11.44 17.56
CA ALA A 82 2.91 11.10 17.93
C ALA A 82 3.91 12.23 17.61
N GLY A 83 3.44 13.35 17.08
CA GLY A 83 4.30 14.48 16.77
C GLY A 83 5.00 14.39 15.43
N VAL A 84 4.60 13.48 14.57
CA VAL A 84 5.21 13.34 13.24
C VAL A 84 4.72 14.49 12.34
N PRO A 85 5.63 15.27 11.73
CA PRO A 85 5.22 16.32 10.80
C PRO A 85 4.56 15.72 9.57
N LEU A 86 3.39 16.24 9.21
CA LEU A 86 2.64 15.79 8.05
C LEU A 86 2.62 16.86 6.97
N VAL A 87 2.38 16.42 5.72
CA VAL A 87 2.12 17.37 4.64
C VAL A 87 0.77 18.03 4.87
N GLU A 88 0.51 19.14 4.19
CA GLU A 88 -0.79 19.78 4.24
C GLU A 88 -1.88 18.82 3.80
N ARG A 89 -3.05 18.93 4.43
CA ARG A 89 -4.19 18.08 4.10
C ARG A 89 -4.51 18.11 2.61
N GLN A 90 -4.52 19.29 2.02
CA GLN A 90 -4.86 19.45 0.61
C GLN A 90 -3.84 18.76 -0.30
N GLY A 91 -2.56 18.84 0.06
CA GLY A 91 -1.51 18.13 -0.66
C GLY A 91 -1.67 16.62 -0.56
N TYR A 92 -2.02 16.13 0.61
CA TYR A 92 -2.26 14.70 0.79
C TYR A 92 -3.46 14.22 -0.03
N GLU A 93 -4.55 14.98 -0.01
CA GLU A 93 -5.74 14.66 -0.80
C GLU A 93 -5.40 14.62 -2.28
N HIS A 94 -4.60 15.56 -2.76
CA HIS A 94 -4.15 15.57 -4.14
C HIS A 94 -3.35 14.31 -4.48
N THR A 95 -2.45 13.90 -3.60
CA THR A 95 -1.68 12.67 -3.77
C THR A 95 -2.59 11.45 -3.80
N LEU A 96 -3.58 11.40 -2.91
CA LEU A 96 -4.54 10.30 -2.88
C LEU A 96 -5.33 10.21 -4.17
N ASP A 97 -5.75 11.34 -4.72
CA ASP A 97 -6.47 11.36 -5.99
C ASP A 97 -5.59 10.81 -7.12
N ALA A 98 -4.33 11.20 -7.14
CA ALA A 98 -3.39 10.70 -8.15
C ALA A 98 -3.15 9.20 -8.01
N LEU A 99 -3.17 8.67 -6.79
CA LEU A 99 -2.95 7.26 -6.50
C LEU A 99 -4.22 6.41 -6.62
N ALA A 100 -5.39 7.03 -6.76
CA ALA A 100 -6.66 6.31 -6.75
C ALA A 100 -6.72 5.14 -7.73
N PRO A 101 -6.31 5.28 -9.00
CA PRO A 101 -6.31 4.14 -9.92
C PRO A 101 -5.46 2.98 -9.43
N HIS A 102 -4.27 3.27 -8.94
CA HIS A 102 -3.36 2.27 -8.40
C HIS A 102 -3.98 1.58 -7.18
N ARG A 103 -4.53 2.34 -6.26
CA ARG A 103 -5.09 1.79 -5.03
C ARG A 103 -6.33 0.93 -5.30
N ARG A 104 -7.13 1.30 -6.31
CA ARG A 104 -8.25 0.47 -6.74
C ARG A 104 -7.76 -0.89 -7.25
N ARG A 105 -6.67 -0.90 -8.01
CA ARG A 105 -6.12 -2.14 -8.56
C ARG A 105 -5.61 -3.05 -7.44
N VAL A 106 -4.92 -2.50 -6.45
CA VAL A 106 -4.46 -3.28 -5.30
C VAL A 106 -5.66 -3.88 -4.55
N ARG A 107 -6.69 -3.08 -4.33
CA ARG A 107 -7.90 -3.57 -3.67
C ARG A 107 -8.56 -4.69 -4.46
N SER A 108 -8.65 -4.52 -5.77
CA SER A 108 -9.24 -5.55 -6.64
C SER A 108 -8.46 -6.85 -6.58
N LEU A 109 -7.13 -6.77 -6.49
CA LEU A 109 -6.29 -7.95 -6.33
C LEU A 109 -6.65 -8.70 -5.04
N VAL A 110 -6.79 -7.99 -3.93
CA VAL A 110 -7.15 -8.61 -2.65
C VAL A 110 -8.53 -9.27 -2.73
N ARG A 111 -9.50 -8.58 -3.32
CA ARG A 111 -10.85 -9.12 -3.45
C ARG A 111 -10.90 -10.34 -4.38
N ALA A 112 -10.16 -10.28 -5.48
CA ALA A 112 -10.10 -11.38 -6.43
C ALA A 112 -9.51 -12.65 -5.80
N SER A 113 -8.66 -12.50 -4.79
CA SER A 113 -8.07 -13.63 -4.09
C SER A 113 -8.94 -14.14 -2.93
N GLY A 114 -10.12 -13.56 -2.74
CA GLY A 114 -11.03 -13.96 -1.67
C GLY A 114 -10.62 -13.49 -0.29
N LEU A 115 -9.69 -12.56 -0.21
CA LEU A 115 -9.13 -12.10 1.06
C LEU A 115 -9.57 -10.67 1.39
N GLU A 116 -10.80 -10.32 1.07
CA GLU A 116 -11.27 -8.97 1.36
C GLU A 116 -11.11 -8.66 2.83
N ARG A 117 -10.48 -7.53 3.12
CA ARG A 117 -10.26 -7.11 4.48
C ARG A 117 -11.57 -6.67 5.11
N ARG A 118 -11.91 -7.27 6.22
CA ARG A 118 -13.07 -6.87 7.02
C ARG A 118 -12.59 -5.84 8.05
N VAL A 119 -13.20 -4.71 8.00
CA VAL A 119 -12.88 -3.63 8.93
C VAL A 119 -14.03 -3.45 9.89
#